data_9cb9fb38439cb0b3107b4234bb1f86ae
#
_entry.id   9cb9fb38439cb0b3107b4234bb1f86ae
#
_cell.length_a   1.000
_cell.length_b   1.000
_cell.length_c   1.000
_cell.angle_alpha   90.00
_cell.angle_beta   90.00
_cell.angle_gamma   90.00
#
_symmetry.space_group_name_H-M   'P 1'
#
loop_
_entity.id
_entity.type
_entity.pdbx_description
1 polymer ?
#
loop_
_entity_poly.entity_id
_entity_poly.type
_entity_poly.pdbx_seq_one_letter_code
_entity_poly.pdbx_strand_id
1 'polypeptide(L)'
;MSIETFLLEIENRKKREMDSLDKDLAEKKSRLQTEMNFTVKEIQEKFAIEAKIKSEREYARIIEAAKLQAKKIIFDAVNENMQSAFDAIRKEIENYGKSPQYKKALETMVNSSKKKLGQNIVVHCRDDDKATLKDMGVTIGNPIKSLGGIIAENKEGTKELDLTFEELLRTHEDQIKSFLSERM
;
A
#
# COMPACT_ATOMS: atom_id res chain seq x y z
N MET A 1 36.08 97.44 11.44
CA MET A 1 36.50 96.06 11.52
C MET A 1 37.68 95.81 10.62
N SER A 2 38.78 95.31 11.15
CA SER A 2 39.94 94.96 10.34
C SER A 2 39.65 93.78 9.42
N ILE A 3 40.23 93.70 8.22
CA ILE A 3 40.13 92.64 7.27
C ILE A 3 40.55 91.29 7.95
N GLU A 4 41.50 91.30 8.84
CA GLU A 4 41.97 90.16 9.62
C GLU A 4 40.89 89.57 10.54
N THR A 5 40.11 90.43 11.23
CA THR A 5 39.02 90.02 12.10
C THR A 5 37.88 89.33 11.28
N PHE A 6 37.63 89.86 10.09
CA PHE A 6 36.62 89.27 9.19
C PHE A 6 37.07 87.87 8.65
N LEU A 7 38.30 87.72 8.23
CA LEU A 7 38.87 86.44 7.78
C LEU A 7 38.82 85.37 8.89
N LEU A 8 39.20 85.77 10.12
CA LEU A 8 39.16 84.90 11.27
C LEU A 8 37.75 84.42 11.62
N GLU A 9 36.76 85.27 11.42
CA GLU A 9 35.33 84.93 11.63
C GLU A 9 34.81 83.95 10.57
N ILE A 10 35.25 84.14 9.31
CA ILE A 10 34.93 83.18 8.24
C ILE A 10 35.58 81.84 8.50
N GLU A 11 36.82 81.75 8.89
CA GLU A 11 37.49 80.51 9.23
C GLU A 11 36.83 79.80 10.43
N ASN A 12 36.49 80.55 11.47
CA ASN A 12 35.76 79.97 12.60
C ASN A 12 34.36 79.44 12.24
N ARG A 13 33.64 80.14 11.36
CA ARG A 13 32.36 79.73 10.86
C ARG A 13 32.47 78.43 10.02
N LYS A 14 33.44 78.40 9.09
CA LYS A 14 33.76 77.25 8.30
C LYS A 14 34.07 76.04 9.17
N LYS A 15 34.90 76.21 10.20
CA LYS A 15 35.25 75.11 11.12
C LYS A 15 34.03 74.59 11.89
N ARG A 16 33.16 75.49 12.39
CA ARG A 16 31.89 75.04 13.06
C ARG A 16 30.96 74.33 12.14
N GLU A 17 30.81 74.74 10.87
CA GLU A 17 30.00 74.07 9.89
C GLU A 17 30.57 72.69 9.52
N MET A 18 31.87 72.55 9.35
CA MET A 18 32.55 71.28 9.14
C MET A 18 32.38 70.33 10.33
N ASP A 19 32.61 70.82 11.56
CA ASP A 19 32.42 70.01 12.78
C ASP A 19 30.96 69.56 12.94
N SER A 20 29.99 70.39 12.54
CA SER A 20 28.56 69.99 12.51
C SER A 20 28.27 68.93 11.47
N LEU A 21 28.80 69.12 10.26
CA LEU A 21 28.60 68.10 9.16
C LEU A 21 29.27 66.78 9.53
N ASP A 22 30.46 66.81 10.14
CA ASP A 22 31.11 65.54 10.57
C ASP A 22 30.31 64.80 11.66
N LYS A 23 29.70 65.53 12.60
CA LYS A 23 28.81 64.95 13.60
C LYS A 23 27.56 64.34 12.97
N ASP A 24 26.89 65.08 12.08
CA ASP A 24 25.72 64.62 11.38
C ASP A 24 26.02 63.34 10.53
N LEU A 25 27.17 63.33 9.86
CA LEU A 25 27.68 62.21 9.11
C LEU A 25 27.94 61.01 10.03
N ALA A 26 28.58 61.19 11.16
CA ALA A 26 28.85 60.13 12.12
C ALA A 26 27.56 59.56 12.71
N GLU A 27 26.60 60.42 13.06
CA GLU A 27 25.27 59.96 13.52
C GLU A 27 24.52 59.17 12.46
N LYS A 28 24.46 59.67 11.22
CA LYS A 28 23.80 58.95 10.10
C LYS A 28 24.47 57.61 9.83
N LYS A 29 25.80 57.56 9.82
CA LYS A 29 26.57 56.33 9.65
C LYS A 29 26.29 55.32 10.77
N SER A 30 26.24 55.78 12.02
CA SER A 30 25.92 54.93 13.17
C SER A 30 24.49 54.36 13.08
N ARG A 31 23.50 55.18 12.72
CA ARG A 31 22.11 54.74 12.52
C ARG A 31 22.02 53.70 11.43
N LEU A 32 22.59 53.96 10.25
CA LEU A 32 22.60 53.02 9.14
C LEU A 32 23.27 51.68 9.50
N GLN A 33 24.37 51.73 10.25
CA GLN A 33 25.06 50.54 10.72
C GLN A 33 24.19 49.73 11.69
N THR A 34 23.45 50.40 12.57
CA THR A 34 22.54 49.74 13.52
C THR A 34 21.37 49.11 12.79
N GLU A 35 20.73 49.82 11.85
CA GLU A 35 19.63 49.31 11.03
C GLU A 35 20.07 48.10 10.18
N MET A 36 21.26 48.21 9.56
CA MET A 36 21.82 47.10 8.78
C MET A 36 22.06 45.85 9.66
N ASN A 37 22.69 46.04 10.84
CA ASN A 37 22.93 44.93 11.75
C ASN A 37 21.63 44.28 12.24
N PHE A 38 20.60 45.09 12.52
CA PHE A 38 19.29 44.62 12.90
C PHE A 38 18.65 43.77 11.77
N THR A 39 18.63 44.31 10.55
CA THR A 39 18.07 43.63 9.39
C THR A 39 18.80 42.32 9.09
N VAL A 40 20.13 42.30 9.16
CA VAL A 40 20.94 41.09 8.98
C VAL A 40 20.58 40.04 10.03
N LYS A 41 20.44 40.48 11.29
CA LYS A 41 20.05 39.55 12.36
C LYS A 41 18.65 38.95 12.16
N GLU A 42 17.66 39.78 11.80
CA GLU A 42 16.31 39.29 11.48
C GLU A 42 16.32 38.27 10.32
N ILE A 43 17.07 38.54 9.26
CA ILE A 43 17.22 37.63 8.12
C ILE A 43 17.87 36.32 8.58
N GLN A 44 18.93 36.37 9.36
CA GLN A 44 19.60 35.18 9.88
C GLN A 44 18.67 34.32 10.74
N GLU A 45 17.93 34.95 11.67
CA GLU A 45 16.98 34.26 12.52
C GLU A 45 15.85 33.59 11.69
N LYS A 46 15.31 34.32 10.71
CA LYS A 46 14.29 33.79 9.80
C LYS A 46 14.78 32.57 9.01
N PHE A 47 15.96 32.68 8.41
CA PHE A 47 16.54 31.55 7.66
C PHE A 47 16.90 30.38 8.56
N ALA A 48 17.35 30.60 9.79
CA ALA A 48 17.62 29.53 10.74
C ALA A 48 16.34 28.76 11.11
N ILE A 49 15.24 29.49 11.36
CA ILE A 49 13.93 28.88 11.64
C ILE A 49 13.41 28.08 10.42
N GLU A 50 13.48 28.68 9.23
CA GLU A 50 13.04 28.01 8.00
C GLU A 50 13.87 26.75 7.71
N ALA A 51 15.18 26.80 7.88
CA ALA A 51 16.08 25.67 7.71
C ALA A 51 15.74 24.54 8.69
N LYS A 52 15.48 24.86 9.95
CA LYS A 52 15.07 23.90 10.97
C LYS A 52 13.75 23.22 10.59
N ILE A 53 12.72 23.98 10.22
CA ILE A 53 11.42 23.46 9.82
C ILE A 53 11.55 22.54 8.58
N LYS A 54 12.32 22.97 7.59
CA LYS A 54 12.56 22.16 6.38
C LYS A 54 13.30 20.86 6.71
N SER A 55 14.32 20.93 7.56
CA SER A 55 15.07 19.75 8.00
C SER A 55 14.19 18.75 8.76
N GLU A 56 13.37 19.23 9.70
CA GLU A 56 12.44 18.37 10.46
C GLU A 56 11.41 17.72 9.56
N ARG A 57 10.84 18.44 8.58
CA ARG A 57 9.90 17.89 7.60
C ARG A 57 10.56 16.84 6.72
N GLU A 58 11.75 17.08 6.23
CA GLU A 58 12.47 16.13 5.38
C GLU A 58 12.86 14.88 6.17
N TYR A 59 13.33 15.04 7.40
CA TYR A 59 13.60 13.90 8.29
C TYR A 59 12.35 13.05 8.52
N ALA A 60 11.22 13.68 8.86
CA ALA A 60 9.96 12.97 9.05
C ALA A 60 9.52 12.23 7.76
N ARG A 61 9.66 12.87 6.60
CA ARG A 61 9.34 12.26 5.29
C ARG A 61 10.17 11.01 5.02
N ILE A 62 11.48 11.08 5.26
CA ILE A 62 12.40 9.94 5.04
C ILE A 62 12.05 8.79 5.98
N ILE A 63 11.81 9.06 7.26
CA ILE A 63 11.45 8.03 8.23
C ILE A 63 10.11 7.35 7.88
N GLU A 64 9.09 8.13 7.53
CA GLU A 64 7.79 7.55 7.15
C GLU A 64 7.87 6.76 5.83
N ALA A 65 8.65 7.23 4.86
CA ALA A 65 8.89 6.48 3.63
C ALA A 65 9.60 5.13 3.90
N ALA A 66 10.62 5.14 4.76
CA ALA A 66 11.33 3.92 5.17
C ALA A 66 10.41 2.93 5.91
N LYS A 67 9.56 3.42 6.83
CA LYS A 67 8.56 2.59 7.52
C LYS A 67 7.55 1.96 6.55
N LEU A 68 7.07 2.75 5.58
CA LEU A 68 6.15 2.26 4.55
C LEU A 68 6.80 1.18 3.69
N GLN A 69 8.04 1.39 3.29
CA GLN A 69 8.81 0.40 2.52
C GLN A 69 9.04 -0.90 3.30
N ALA A 70 9.39 -0.81 4.58
CA ALA A 70 9.52 -1.98 5.44
C ALA A 70 8.21 -2.77 5.57
N LYS A 71 7.08 -2.07 5.79
CA LYS A 71 5.75 -2.71 5.81
C LYS A 71 5.42 -3.40 4.49
N LYS A 72 5.75 -2.76 3.37
CA LYS A 72 5.54 -3.35 2.04
C LYS A 72 6.33 -4.64 1.87
N ILE A 73 7.61 -4.67 2.23
CA ILE A 73 8.45 -5.88 2.14
C ILE A 73 7.84 -7.03 2.96
N ILE A 74 7.40 -6.76 4.19
CA ILE A 74 6.77 -7.77 5.04
C ILE A 74 5.47 -8.27 4.40
N PHE A 75 4.64 -7.35 3.90
CA PHE A 75 3.37 -7.70 3.27
C PHE A 75 3.57 -8.54 2.00
N ASP A 76 4.53 -8.19 1.16
CA ASP A 76 4.86 -8.93 -0.05
C ASP A 76 5.34 -10.35 0.30
N ALA A 77 6.21 -10.50 1.31
CA ALA A 77 6.67 -11.80 1.78
C ALA A 77 5.54 -12.69 2.34
N VAL A 78 4.61 -12.10 3.10
CA VAL A 78 3.43 -12.82 3.60
C VAL A 78 2.53 -13.27 2.44
N ASN A 79 2.32 -12.41 1.43
CA ASN A 79 1.52 -12.77 0.26
C ASN A 79 2.18 -13.88 -0.57
N GLU A 80 3.49 -13.83 -0.78
CA GLU A 80 4.22 -14.90 -1.49
C GLU A 80 4.14 -16.24 -0.76
N ASN A 81 4.29 -16.25 0.55
CA ASN A 81 4.12 -17.45 1.37
C ASN A 81 2.69 -17.98 1.29
N MET A 82 1.69 -17.10 1.37
CA MET A 82 0.27 -17.46 1.24
C MET A 82 0.00 -18.10 -0.12
N GLN A 83 0.48 -17.49 -1.21
CA GLN A 83 0.33 -18.02 -2.56
C GLN A 83 0.97 -19.40 -2.70
N SER A 84 2.18 -19.56 -2.18
CA SER A 84 2.90 -20.84 -2.19
C SER A 84 2.13 -21.94 -1.44
N ALA A 85 1.50 -21.59 -0.32
CA ALA A 85 0.66 -22.53 0.44
C ALA A 85 -0.58 -22.92 -0.34
N PHE A 86 -1.27 -22.00 -1.00
CA PHE A 86 -2.41 -22.31 -1.86
C PHE A 86 -2.02 -23.18 -3.06
N ASP A 87 -0.86 -22.95 -3.67
CA ASP A 87 -0.36 -23.76 -4.77
C ASP A 87 -0.02 -25.19 -4.31
N ALA A 88 0.52 -25.34 -3.09
CA ALA A 88 0.72 -26.66 -2.48
C ALA A 88 -0.61 -27.39 -2.22
N ILE A 89 -1.61 -26.69 -1.69
CA ILE A 89 -2.96 -27.25 -1.48
C ILE A 89 -3.58 -27.70 -2.82
N ARG A 90 -3.47 -26.90 -3.87
CA ARG A 90 -3.98 -27.28 -5.22
C ARG A 90 -3.31 -28.56 -5.73
N LYS A 91 -1.99 -28.68 -5.58
CA LYS A 91 -1.26 -29.91 -5.97
C LYS A 91 -1.71 -31.13 -5.19
N GLU A 92 -1.96 -31.00 -3.89
CA GLU A 92 -2.47 -32.09 -3.07
C GLU A 92 -3.91 -32.49 -3.48
N ILE A 93 -4.74 -31.53 -3.83
CA ILE A 93 -6.09 -31.80 -4.37
C ILE A 93 -6.00 -32.51 -5.73
N GLU A 94 -5.09 -32.13 -6.63
CA GLU A 94 -4.86 -32.86 -7.89
C GLU A 94 -4.40 -34.31 -7.64
N ASN A 95 -3.50 -34.51 -6.67
CA ASN A 95 -3.04 -35.83 -6.27
C ASN A 95 -4.20 -36.67 -5.69
N TYR A 96 -5.02 -36.05 -4.83
CA TYR A 96 -6.22 -36.67 -4.28
C TYR A 96 -7.17 -37.09 -5.37
N GLY A 97 -7.39 -36.30 -6.41
CA GLY A 97 -8.21 -36.59 -7.56
C GLY A 97 -7.77 -37.84 -8.38
N LYS A 98 -6.54 -38.31 -8.15
CA LYS A 98 -6.00 -39.56 -8.74
C LYS A 98 -6.03 -40.75 -7.76
N SER A 99 -6.44 -40.52 -6.52
CA SER A 99 -6.40 -41.52 -5.46
C SER A 99 -7.64 -42.43 -5.48
N PRO A 100 -7.56 -43.68 -4.97
CA PRO A 100 -8.74 -44.56 -4.88
C PRO A 100 -9.86 -44.00 -3.98
N GLN A 101 -9.53 -43.13 -3.03
CA GLN A 101 -10.46 -42.49 -2.11
C GLN A 101 -11.36 -41.48 -2.83
N TYR A 102 -10.87 -40.90 -3.93
CA TYR A 102 -11.63 -39.91 -4.72
C TYR A 102 -12.94 -40.47 -5.27
N LYS A 103 -12.99 -41.76 -5.64
CA LYS A 103 -14.23 -42.42 -6.06
C LYS A 103 -15.33 -42.31 -5.00
N LYS A 104 -14.99 -42.54 -3.73
CA LYS A 104 -15.95 -42.42 -2.61
C LYS A 104 -16.42 -40.96 -2.42
N ALA A 105 -15.53 -40.00 -2.66
CA ALA A 105 -15.91 -38.57 -2.63
C ALA A 105 -16.94 -38.26 -3.73
N LEU A 106 -16.71 -38.72 -4.96
CA LEU A 106 -17.66 -38.57 -6.06
C LEU A 106 -19.04 -39.22 -5.74
N GLU A 107 -19.04 -40.43 -5.17
CA GLU A 107 -20.29 -41.09 -4.72
C GLU A 107 -21.04 -40.22 -3.69
N THR A 108 -20.32 -39.64 -2.73
CA THR A 108 -20.90 -38.76 -1.71
C THR A 108 -21.47 -37.48 -2.34
N MET A 109 -20.75 -36.88 -3.28
CA MET A 109 -21.18 -35.68 -4.01
C MET A 109 -22.44 -35.95 -4.82
N VAL A 110 -22.49 -37.07 -5.57
CA VAL A 110 -23.67 -37.51 -6.35
C VAL A 110 -24.87 -37.75 -5.45
N ASN A 111 -24.68 -38.44 -4.33
CA ASN A 111 -25.76 -38.73 -3.39
C ASN A 111 -26.30 -37.44 -2.73
N SER A 112 -25.41 -36.50 -2.39
CA SER A 112 -25.79 -35.21 -1.87
C SER A 112 -26.58 -34.38 -2.89
N SER A 113 -26.14 -34.41 -4.15
CA SER A 113 -26.81 -33.72 -5.25
C SER A 113 -28.21 -34.32 -5.52
N LYS A 114 -28.33 -35.62 -5.54
CA LYS A 114 -29.63 -36.31 -5.69
C LYS A 114 -30.61 -35.95 -4.55
N LYS A 115 -30.11 -35.79 -3.33
CA LYS A 115 -30.95 -35.38 -2.17
C LYS A 115 -31.44 -33.95 -2.31
N LYS A 116 -30.61 -33.03 -2.85
CA LYS A 116 -30.94 -31.59 -2.94
C LYS A 116 -31.70 -31.22 -4.22
N LEU A 117 -31.37 -31.86 -5.33
CA LEU A 117 -31.88 -31.51 -6.68
C LEU A 117 -32.90 -32.49 -7.24
N GLY A 118 -33.09 -33.65 -6.58
CA GLY A 118 -33.94 -34.73 -7.03
C GLY A 118 -33.16 -35.88 -7.66
N GLN A 119 -33.83 -37.02 -7.92
CA GLN A 119 -33.16 -38.23 -8.38
C GLN A 119 -32.58 -38.15 -9.79
N ASN A 120 -33.20 -37.32 -10.66
CA ASN A 120 -32.78 -37.15 -12.05
C ASN A 120 -31.90 -35.89 -12.15
N ILE A 121 -30.59 -36.06 -12.03
CA ILE A 121 -29.61 -35.01 -12.16
C ILE A 121 -28.75 -35.16 -13.40
N VAL A 122 -28.30 -34.04 -13.95
CA VAL A 122 -27.25 -33.97 -14.97
C VAL A 122 -25.96 -33.54 -14.26
N VAL A 123 -24.88 -34.28 -14.51
CA VAL A 123 -23.59 -34.03 -13.83
C VAL A 123 -22.53 -33.62 -14.84
N HIS A 124 -21.94 -32.49 -14.63
CA HIS A 124 -20.77 -31.98 -15.36
C HIS A 124 -19.51 -32.34 -14.57
N CYS A 125 -18.54 -32.94 -15.22
CA CYS A 125 -17.32 -33.43 -14.58
C CYS A 125 -16.15 -33.38 -15.54
N ARG A 126 -14.94 -33.67 -15.03
CA ARG A 126 -13.75 -33.88 -15.88
C ARG A 126 -13.94 -35.08 -16.79
N ASP A 127 -13.22 -35.08 -17.91
CA ASP A 127 -13.23 -36.25 -18.83
C ASP A 127 -12.82 -37.56 -18.14
N ASP A 128 -11.84 -37.51 -17.24
CA ASP A 128 -11.32 -38.65 -16.49
C ASP A 128 -12.37 -39.27 -15.55
N ASP A 129 -13.31 -38.48 -15.05
CA ASP A 129 -14.31 -38.91 -14.06
C ASP A 129 -15.59 -39.49 -14.71
N LYS A 130 -15.76 -39.33 -16.03
CA LYS A 130 -16.96 -39.73 -16.77
C LYS A 130 -17.28 -41.21 -16.61
N ALA A 131 -16.27 -42.07 -16.71
CA ALA A 131 -16.48 -43.53 -16.61
C ALA A 131 -17.02 -43.90 -15.21
N THR A 132 -16.39 -43.37 -14.17
CA THR A 132 -16.78 -43.61 -12.76
C THR A 132 -18.20 -43.12 -12.48
N LEU A 133 -18.56 -41.93 -12.99
CA LEU A 133 -19.89 -41.34 -12.75
C LEU A 133 -21.02 -42.04 -13.55
N LYS A 134 -20.73 -42.55 -14.74
CA LYS A 134 -21.68 -43.39 -15.50
C LYS A 134 -22.08 -44.63 -14.70
N ASP A 135 -21.13 -45.27 -14.03
CA ASP A 135 -21.41 -46.46 -13.20
C ASP A 135 -22.33 -46.13 -11.99
N MET A 136 -22.43 -44.86 -11.61
CA MET A 136 -23.30 -44.36 -10.52
C MET A 136 -24.73 -44.02 -10.99
N GLY A 137 -25.04 -44.26 -12.25
CA GLY A 137 -26.41 -44.09 -12.81
C GLY A 137 -26.85 -42.63 -12.86
N VAL A 138 -25.95 -41.69 -13.23
CA VAL A 138 -26.27 -40.29 -13.48
C VAL A 138 -26.12 -39.95 -14.96
N THR A 139 -26.82 -38.92 -15.41
CA THR A 139 -26.69 -38.39 -16.76
C THR A 139 -25.44 -37.48 -16.81
N ILE A 140 -24.52 -37.76 -17.73
CA ILE A 140 -23.33 -36.93 -17.91
C ILE A 140 -23.63 -35.77 -18.86
N GLY A 141 -23.37 -34.56 -18.40
CA GLY A 141 -23.47 -33.36 -19.20
C GLY A 141 -22.14 -32.96 -19.88
N ASN A 142 -21.95 -31.68 -20.14
CA ASN A 142 -20.73 -31.17 -20.77
C ASN A 142 -19.53 -31.34 -19.84
N PRO A 143 -18.33 -31.62 -20.39
CA PRO A 143 -17.12 -31.71 -19.58
C PRO A 143 -16.71 -30.31 -19.05
N ILE A 144 -16.20 -30.29 -17.85
CA ILE A 144 -15.66 -29.10 -17.22
C ILE A 144 -14.16 -29.24 -16.98
N LYS A 145 -13.45 -28.10 -16.96
CA LYS A 145 -12.03 -28.02 -16.55
C LYS A 145 -11.99 -27.70 -15.06
N SER A 146 -11.70 -28.70 -14.23
CA SER A 146 -11.62 -28.55 -12.77
C SER A 146 -10.51 -29.42 -12.19
N LEU A 147 -10.09 -29.14 -10.95
CA LEU A 147 -9.16 -29.97 -10.17
C LEU A 147 -9.84 -31.31 -9.78
N GLY A 148 -11.17 -31.35 -9.74
CA GLY A 148 -12.00 -32.50 -9.40
C GLY A 148 -13.34 -32.05 -8.85
N GLY A 149 -14.20 -33.05 -8.56
CA GLY A 149 -15.56 -32.82 -8.15
C GLY A 149 -16.53 -32.74 -9.32
N ILE A 150 -17.74 -32.27 -9.05
CA ILE A 150 -18.85 -32.23 -10.01
C ILE A 150 -19.63 -30.93 -9.89
N ILE A 151 -20.24 -30.52 -11.00
CA ILE A 151 -21.35 -29.56 -11.00
C ILE A 151 -22.61 -30.39 -11.33
N ALA A 152 -23.61 -30.34 -10.48
CA ALA A 152 -24.84 -31.06 -10.66
C ALA A 152 -26.01 -30.10 -10.93
N GLU A 153 -26.79 -30.39 -11.97
CA GLU A 153 -28.01 -29.66 -12.31
C GLU A 153 -29.23 -30.54 -12.14
N ASN A 154 -30.37 -29.94 -11.81
CA ASN A 154 -31.64 -30.66 -11.90
C ASN A 154 -32.03 -30.87 -13.38
N LYS A 155 -32.95 -31.81 -13.66
CA LYS A 155 -33.38 -32.16 -15.03
C LYS A 155 -33.85 -30.95 -15.85
N GLU A 156 -34.38 -29.93 -15.19
CA GLU A 156 -34.96 -28.72 -15.81
C GLU A 156 -33.91 -27.62 -16.04
N GLY A 157 -32.67 -27.78 -15.55
CA GLY A 157 -31.60 -26.75 -15.62
C GLY A 157 -31.89 -25.49 -14.80
N THR A 158 -32.84 -25.55 -13.86
CA THR A 158 -33.23 -24.37 -13.04
C THR A 158 -32.48 -24.24 -11.74
N LYS A 159 -31.83 -25.32 -11.29
CA LYS A 159 -31.05 -25.37 -10.06
C LYS A 159 -29.74 -26.09 -10.32
N GLU A 160 -28.69 -25.50 -9.85
CA GLU A 160 -27.31 -25.98 -9.94
C GLU A 160 -26.68 -26.12 -8.55
N LEU A 161 -25.83 -27.10 -8.38
CA LEU A 161 -25.03 -27.31 -7.19
C LEU A 161 -23.59 -27.55 -7.61
N ASP A 162 -22.73 -26.57 -7.35
CA ASP A 162 -21.31 -26.68 -7.58
C ASP A 162 -20.64 -27.38 -6.38
N LEU A 163 -20.06 -28.54 -6.64
CA LEU A 163 -19.28 -29.34 -5.70
C LEU A 163 -17.88 -29.60 -6.25
N THR A 164 -17.35 -28.67 -7.04
CA THR A 164 -15.96 -28.70 -7.50
C THR A 164 -15.00 -28.38 -6.36
N PHE A 165 -13.78 -28.84 -6.45
CA PHE A 165 -12.75 -28.53 -5.47
C PHE A 165 -12.36 -27.05 -5.50
N GLU A 166 -12.50 -26.38 -6.63
CA GLU A 166 -12.32 -24.93 -6.78
C GLU A 166 -13.34 -24.18 -5.92
N GLU A 167 -14.60 -24.54 -5.99
CA GLU A 167 -15.65 -23.91 -5.17
C GLU A 167 -15.46 -24.21 -3.68
N LEU A 168 -15.01 -25.41 -3.33
CA LEU A 168 -14.67 -25.77 -1.96
C LEU A 168 -13.51 -24.88 -1.44
N LEU A 169 -12.45 -24.72 -2.23
CA LEU A 169 -11.33 -23.85 -1.87
C LEU A 169 -11.80 -22.39 -1.75
N ARG A 170 -12.61 -21.90 -2.67
CA ARG A 170 -13.13 -20.54 -2.65
C ARG A 170 -13.98 -20.28 -1.40
N THR A 171 -14.85 -21.21 -1.07
CA THR A 171 -15.75 -21.08 0.11
C THR A 171 -14.98 -21.10 1.42
N HIS A 172 -13.85 -21.82 1.48
CA HIS A 172 -13.03 -21.93 2.70
C HIS A 172 -11.76 -21.05 2.67
N GLU A 173 -11.63 -20.19 1.67
CA GLU A 173 -10.42 -19.37 1.46
C GLU A 173 -10.06 -18.55 2.70
N ASP A 174 -11.03 -17.88 3.30
CA ASP A 174 -10.79 -17.05 4.49
C ASP A 174 -10.38 -17.87 5.72
N GLN A 175 -10.96 -19.07 5.88
CA GLN A 175 -10.57 -19.97 6.96
C GLN A 175 -9.14 -20.49 6.77
N ILE A 176 -8.77 -20.84 5.54
CA ILE A 176 -7.41 -21.28 5.17
C ILE A 176 -6.43 -20.14 5.43
N LYS A 177 -6.74 -18.92 4.98
CA LYS A 177 -5.91 -17.73 5.21
C LYS A 177 -5.70 -17.45 6.69
N SER A 178 -6.77 -17.50 7.49
CA SER A 178 -6.68 -17.32 8.94
C SER A 178 -5.76 -18.35 9.58
N PHE A 179 -5.96 -19.61 9.25
CA PHE A 179 -5.15 -20.72 9.77
C PHE A 179 -3.66 -20.61 9.39
N LEU A 180 -3.38 -20.18 8.17
CA LEU A 180 -2.01 -19.97 7.69
C LEU A 180 -1.37 -18.76 8.39
N SER A 181 -2.11 -17.66 8.55
CA SER A 181 -1.60 -16.44 9.19
C SER A 181 -1.25 -16.63 10.68
N GLU A 182 -1.91 -17.54 11.38
CA GLU A 182 -1.59 -17.87 12.79
C GLU A 182 -0.27 -18.65 12.95
N ARG A 183 0.26 -19.20 11.86
CA ARG A 183 1.46 -20.05 11.85
C ARG A 183 2.66 -19.44 11.13
N MET A 184 2.50 -18.26 10.54
CA MET A 184 3.55 -17.46 9.93
C MET A 184 4.10 -16.41 10.92
#